data_a5b6bae1116ad421d211570fcc7b540e
#
_entry.id   a5b6bae1116ad421d211570fcc7b540e
#
_cell.length_a   1.000
_cell.length_b   1.000
_cell.length_c   1.000
_cell.angle_alpha   90.00
_cell.angle_beta   90.00
_cell.angle_gamma   90.00
#
_symmetry.space_group_name_H-M   'P 1'
#
loop_
_entity.id
_entity.type
_entity.pdbx_description
1 polymer ?
#
loop_
_entity_poly.entity_id
_entity_poly.type
_entity_poly.pdbx_seq_one_letter_code
_entity_poly.pdbx_strand_id
1 'polypeptide(L)'
;MSTPLYDALKDYAAKKAARFHMPGHKGRWLPLPELAPLAPLDVTEIPGTGNLYEAGEPFDSAQALWAQVFGFDHCQFLTGGSTMGVLTGLTLFCPPGSRVLLDRGCHRSAFNALALLDLDPVYLPRPWLAEENLVGPFGPEQVEAALKKAPDIKTICITSPTYAGALSDIPAIAQVAHARGARLLVDGAHGAHLPFLGIDTFAGADGVVVSAHKTLPAMGQSALLFTRGVDPELVRRRASLYGSSSPSYPMMASLDAARDWLLGPGKQEYDRAARRVAGLRRRFPSVGDQLPWDPARLTVKVKNGPAFARALEGMGIYPEMEDGGHVVFICSAQDREEDLDRLEGALSALEGEMGPCPPLPAPPAPERVLSPRQALFAPVETLPLADCLGRVAAGQLAPYPPGIPVVAPGERIGKKELSYFAQIGYNSPNVAVVRG
;
A
#
# COMPACT_ATOMS: atom_id res chain seq x y z
N MET A 1 -12.59 21.50 -14.94
CA MET A 1 -12.80 20.24 -14.25
C MET A 1 -13.21 19.21 -15.29
N SER A 2 -12.62 18.03 -15.31
CA SER A 2 -12.87 17.01 -16.32
C SER A 2 -12.86 15.64 -15.67
N THR A 3 -13.97 14.89 -15.82
CA THR A 3 -14.17 13.54 -15.30
C THR A 3 -14.59 12.59 -16.45
N PRO A 4 -13.67 12.31 -17.42
CA PRO A 4 -14.03 11.66 -18.68
C PRO A 4 -14.79 10.34 -18.51
N LEU A 5 -14.34 9.48 -17.59
CA LEU A 5 -15.00 8.20 -17.34
C LEU A 5 -16.35 8.39 -16.62
N TYR A 6 -16.38 9.21 -15.57
CA TYR A 6 -17.62 9.47 -14.84
C TYR A 6 -18.68 10.12 -15.72
N ASP A 7 -18.28 11.09 -16.56
CA ASP A 7 -19.18 11.76 -17.49
C ASP A 7 -19.72 10.79 -18.55
N ALA A 8 -18.88 9.92 -19.11
CA ALA A 8 -19.32 8.89 -20.06
C ALA A 8 -20.38 7.94 -19.44
N LEU A 9 -20.20 7.57 -18.17
CA LEU A 9 -21.19 6.71 -17.47
C LEU A 9 -22.50 7.46 -17.22
N LYS A 10 -22.46 8.74 -16.86
CA LYS A 10 -23.66 9.58 -16.70
C LYS A 10 -24.42 9.71 -18.01
N ASP A 11 -23.69 9.98 -19.10
CA ASP A 11 -24.27 10.12 -20.43
C ASP A 11 -24.93 8.80 -20.88
N TYR A 12 -24.30 7.66 -20.59
CA TYR A 12 -24.88 6.37 -20.85
C TYR A 12 -26.16 6.14 -20.00
N ALA A 13 -26.11 6.42 -18.71
CA ALA A 13 -27.25 6.29 -17.81
C ALA A 13 -28.45 7.16 -18.26
N ALA A 14 -28.18 8.39 -18.74
CA ALA A 14 -29.19 9.32 -19.24
C ALA A 14 -29.97 8.82 -20.47
N LYS A 15 -29.39 7.94 -21.28
CA LYS A 15 -30.04 7.37 -22.48
C LYS A 15 -31.24 6.48 -22.12
N LYS A 16 -31.35 6.01 -20.88
CA LYS A 16 -32.42 5.08 -20.41
C LYS A 16 -32.60 3.87 -21.35
N ALA A 17 -31.50 3.38 -21.92
CA ALA A 17 -31.50 2.30 -22.89
C ALA A 17 -32.01 0.98 -22.28
N ALA A 18 -32.62 0.14 -23.09
CA ALA A 18 -32.93 -1.24 -22.70
C ALA A 18 -31.63 -2.05 -22.66
N ARG A 19 -31.24 -2.50 -21.45
CA ARG A 19 -29.96 -3.17 -21.21
C ARG A 19 -30.14 -4.68 -21.27
N PHE A 20 -29.67 -5.32 -22.34
CA PHE A 20 -29.58 -6.77 -22.46
C PHE A 20 -28.19 -7.32 -22.17
N HIS A 21 -27.22 -6.43 -21.89
CA HIS A 21 -25.88 -6.76 -21.43
C HIS A 21 -25.82 -6.93 -19.89
N MET A 22 -24.70 -7.42 -19.36
CA MET A 22 -24.40 -7.42 -17.92
C MET A 22 -24.17 -5.96 -17.41
N PRO A 23 -24.25 -5.70 -16.10
CA PRO A 23 -24.62 -6.60 -15.01
C PRO A 23 -26.09 -6.97 -14.96
N GLY A 24 -26.41 -8.05 -14.20
CA GLY A 24 -27.74 -8.64 -14.13
C GLY A 24 -28.85 -7.73 -13.60
N HIS A 25 -28.54 -6.71 -12.81
CA HIS A 25 -29.47 -5.69 -12.31
C HIS A 25 -29.95 -4.70 -13.38
N LYS A 26 -29.34 -4.71 -14.57
CA LYS A 26 -29.74 -3.93 -15.75
C LYS A 26 -29.77 -2.40 -15.53
N GLY A 27 -29.00 -1.90 -14.54
CA GLY A 27 -28.98 -0.49 -14.17
C GLY A 27 -30.27 0.02 -13.52
N ARG A 28 -31.13 -0.85 -13.06
CA ARG A 28 -32.49 -0.50 -12.56
C ARG A 28 -32.61 -0.62 -11.05
N TRP A 29 -32.18 -1.74 -10.47
CA TRP A 29 -32.43 -2.05 -9.08
C TRP A 29 -31.36 -2.96 -8.50
N LEU A 30 -30.96 -2.66 -7.26
CA LEU A 30 -30.16 -3.50 -6.39
C LEU A 30 -30.97 -3.80 -5.11
N PRO A 31 -30.91 -5.00 -4.54
CA PRO A 31 -31.64 -5.35 -3.32
C PRO A 31 -31.04 -4.71 -2.05
N LEU A 32 -30.33 -3.60 -2.21
CA LEU A 32 -29.68 -2.78 -1.17
C LEU A 32 -30.00 -1.32 -1.48
N PRO A 33 -30.95 -0.69 -0.76
CA PRO A 33 -31.40 0.68 -1.05
C PRO A 33 -30.25 1.69 -1.06
N GLU A 34 -29.27 1.54 -0.18
CA GLU A 34 -28.11 2.43 -0.04
C GLU A 34 -27.19 2.40 -1.26
N LEU A 35 -27.14 1.28 -1.99
CA LEU A 35 -26.32 1.11 -3.20
C LEU A 35 -27.13 1.31 -4.50
N ALA A 36 -28.46 1.38 -4.42
CA ALA A 36 -29.32 1.52 -5.58
C ALA A 36 -28.96 2.71 -6.49
N PRO A 37 -28.51 3.89 -5.97
CA PRO A 37 -28.07 5.02 -6.78
C PRO A 37 -26.88 4.71 -7.70
N LEU A 38 -26.06 3.70 -7.41
CA LEU A 38 -24.92 3.30 -8.23
C LEU A 38 -25.32 2.41 -9.42
N ALA A 39 -26.46 1.74 -9.36
CA ALA A 39 -26.89 0.80 -10.39
C ALA A 39 -26.92 1.37 -11.82
N PRO A 40 -27.35 2.62 -12.06
CA PRO A 40 -27.32 3.22 -13.41
C PRO A 40 -25.90 3.38 -13.97
N LEU A 41 -24.89 3.55 -13.12
CA LEU A 41 -23.48 3.75 -13.48
C LEU A 41 -22.70 2.44 -13.58
N ASP A 42 -23.27 1.35 -13.05
CA ASP A 42 -22.64 0.02 -13.09
C ASP A 42 -22.99 -0.66 -14.42
N VAL A 43 -21.98 -0.76 -15.26
CA VAL A 43 -22.04 -1.20 -16.65
C VAL A 43 -20.93 -2.20 -16.94
N THR A 44 -20.77 -2.57 -18.20
CA THR A 44 -19.66 -3.35 -18.74
C THR A 44 -19.06 -2.64 -19.95
N GLU A 45 -18.14 -3.30 -20.65
CA GLU A 45 -17.48 -2.84 -21.87
C GLU A 45 -18.45 -2.77 -23.04
N ILE A 46 -19.19 -1.67 -23.13
CA ILE A 46 -20.16 -1.41 -24.21
C ILE A 46 -19.76 -0.15 -24.96
N PRO A 47 -20.29 0.11 -26.16
CA PRO A 47 -19.97 1.32 -26.90
C PRO A 47 -20.19 2.60 -26.09
N GLY A 48 -19.11 3.37 -25.91
CA GLY A 48 -19.10 4.64 -25.16
C GLY A 48 -18.64 4.53 -23.69
N THR A 49 -18.44 3.34 -23.14
CA THR A 49 -17.91 3.16 -21.78
C THR A 49 -16.44 2.68 -21.75
N GLY A 50 -15.92 2.24 -22.91
CA GLY A 50 -14.53 1.79 -23.05
C GLY A 50 -14.25 0.44 -22.40
N ASN A 51 -12.99 -0.02 -22.54
CA ASN A 51 -12.45 -1.22 -21.92
C ASN A 51 -11.18 -0.84 -21.14
N LEU A 52 -11.08 -1.22 -19.88
CA LEU A 52 -9.94 -0.89 -19.02
C LEU A 52 -8.60 -1.40 -19.56
N TYR A 53 -8.59 -2.51 -20.28
CA TYR A 53 -7.37 -3.17 -20.78
C TYR A 53 -7.12 -2.98 -22.28
N GLU A 54 -7.90 -2.11 -22.92
CA GLU A 54 -7.73 -1.72 -24.30
C GLU A 54 -7.51 -0.21 -24.43
N ALA A 55 -6.77 0.21 -25.45
CA ALA A 55 -6.64 1.63 -25.74
C ALA A 55 -7.98 2.21 -26.21
N GLY A 56 -8.33 3.38 -25.73
CA GLY A 56 -9.54 4.08 -26.13
C GLY A 56 -10.20 4.90 -25.04
N GLU A 57 -11.13 5.74 -25.48
CA GLU A 57 -11.90 6.58 -24.58
C GLU A 57 -13.02 5.80 -23.88
N PRO A 58 -13.37 6.18 -22.64
CA PRO A 58 -12.91 7.34 -21.85
C PRO A 58 -11.69 7.04 -20.96
N PHE A 59 -11.16 5.82 -20.97
CA PHE A 59 -10.07 5.41 -20.08
C PHE A 59 -8.76 6.14 -20.38
N ASP A 60 -8.39 6.29 -21.64
CA ASP A 60 -7.12 6.95 -22.00
C ASP A 60 -7.07 8.38 -21.46
N SER A 61 -8.16 9.15 -21.61
CA SER A 61 -8.26 10.50 -21.06
C SER A 61 -8.24 10.53 -19.53
N ALA A 62 -9.02 9.67 -18.86
CA ALA A 62 -9.08 9.62 -17.39
C ALA A 62 -7.73 9.25 -16.79
N GLN A 63 -7.04 8.26 -17.35
CA GLN A 63 -5.73 7.79 -16.92
C GLN A 63 -4.62 8.80 -17.20
N ALA A 64 -4.67 9.48 -18.35
CA ALA A 64 -3.71 10.55 -18.70
C ALA A 64 -3.78 11.71 -17.71
N LEU A 65 -4.97 12.10 -17.27
CA LEU A 65 -5.14 13.14 -16.26
C LEU A 65 -4.53 12.75 -14.90
N TRP A 66 -4.61 11.50 -14.51
CA TRP A 66 -3.93 10.98 -13.30
C TRP A 66 -2.41 10.95 -13.48
N ALA A 67 -1.91 10.52 -14.65
CA ALA A 67 -0.49 10.51 -14.97
C ALA A 67 0.12 11.92 -14.85
N GLN A 68 -0.59 12.96 -15.29
CA GLN A 68 -0.18 14.36 -15.15
C GLN A 68 -0.03 14.78 -13.67
N VAL A 69 -0.96 14.39 -12.79
CA VAL A 69 -0.89 14.73 -11.36
C VAL A 69 0.36 14.16 -10.70
N PHE A 70 0.76 12.95 -11.08
CA PHE A 70 1.93 12.27 -10.52
C PHE A 70 3.23 12.50 -11.30
N GLY A 71 3.18 13.19 -12.44
CA GLY A 71 4.36 13.45 -13.28
C GLY A 71 4.93 12.21 -13.96
N PHE A 72 4.08 11.24 -14.34
CA PHE A 72 4.43 10.00 -15.04
C PHE A 72 3.93 10.01 -16.47
N ASP A 73 4.46 9.07 -17.30
CA ASP A 73 4.08 8.96 -18.71
C ASP A 73 2.72 8.26 -18.87
N HIS A 74 2.40 7.32 -17.98
CA HIS A 74 1.18 6.54 -18.02
C HIS A 74 0.65 6.23 -16.62
N CYS A 75 -0.68 6.11 -16.52
CA CYS A 75 -1.40 5.62 -15.36
C CYS A 75 -2.31 4.47 -15.80
N GLN A 76 -2.33 3.39 -15.03
CA GLN A 76 -3.27 2.27 -15.17
C GLN A 76 -4.18 2.21 -13.94
N PHE A 77 -5.50 2.25 -14.15
CA PHE A 77 -6.46 2.00 -13.09
C PHE A 77 -6.43 0.52 -12.68
N LEU A 78 -6.53 0.28 -11.39
CA LEU A 78 -6.46 -1.06 -10.79
C LEU A 78 -7.68 -1.30 -9.92
N THR A 79 -8.39 -2.39 -10.19
CA THR A 79 -9.59 -2.80 -9.44
C THR A 79 -9.34 -3.93 -8.46
N GLY A 80 -8.11 -4.41 -8.36
CA GLY A 80 -7.63 -5.39 -7.38
C GLY A 80 -6.74 -4.80 -6.28
N GLY A 81 -6.85 -3.49 -6.01
CA GLY A 81 -6.04 -2.78 -5.02
C GLY A 81 -4.57 -2.66 -5.44
N SER A 82 -3.75 -2.08 -4.55
CA SER A 82 -2.29 -2.04 -4.73
C SER A 82 -1.65 -3.43 -4.78
N THR A 83 -2.31 -4.47 -4.27
CA THR A 83 -1.88 -5.87 -4.45
C THR A 83 -1.73 -6.20 -5.94
N MET A 84 -2.76 -5.92 -6.75
CA MET A 84 -2.69 -6.09 -8.20
C MET A 84 -1.59 -5.21 -8.81
N GLY A 85 -1.43 -3.98 -8.31
CA GLY A 85 -0.40 -3.05 -8.79
C GLY A 85 1.02 -3.54 -8.56
N VAL A 86 1.33 -4.06 -7.37
CA VAL A 86 2.65 -4.62 -7.05
C VAL A 86 2.96 -5.85 -7.90
N LEU A 87 1.97 -6.76 -8.07
CA LEU A 87 2.11 -7.91 -8.97
C LEU A 87 2.38 -7.47 -10.41
N THR A 88 1.61 -6.50 -10.91
CA THR A 88 1.78 -5.95 -12.26
C THR A 88 3.14 -5.27 -12.42
N GLY A 89 3.54 -4.42 -11.46
CA GLY A 89 4.81 -3.70 -11.51
C GLY A 89 6.02 -4.64 -11.51
N LEU A 90 6.02 -5.65 -10.65
CA LEU A 90 7.08 -6.67 -10.66
C LEU A 90 7.08 -7.51 -11.95
N THR A 91 5.90 -7.82 -12.53
CA THR A 91 5.80 -8.50 -13.82
C THR A 91 6.30 -7.65 -14.99
N LEU A 92 6.22 -6.32 -14.88
CA LEU A 92 6.75 -5.39 -15.90
C LEU A 92 8.27 -5.28 -15.85
N PHE A 93 8.84 -5.24 -14.64
CA PHE A 93 10.24 -4.90 -14.43
C PHE A 93 11.15 -6.11 -14.17
N CYS A 94 10.59 -7.26 -13.77
CA CYS A 94 11.34 -8.47 -13.47
C CYS A 94 11.06 -9.57 -14.49
N PRO A 95 12.00 -9.94 -15.34
CA PRO A 95 11.90 -11.20 -16.09
C PRO A 95 11.73 -12.38 -15.11
N PRO A 96 10.92 -13.41 -15.44
CA PRO A 96 10.79 -14.60 -14.61
C PRO A 96 12.17 -15.22 -14.30
N GLY A 97 12.35 -15.66 -13.06
CA GLY A 97 13.62 -16.25 -12.60
C GLY A 97 14.73 -15.24 -12.30
N SER A 98 14.51 -13.93 -12.52
CA SER A 98 15.55 -12.92 -12.26
C SER A 98 15.68 -12.59 -10.77
N ARG A 99 16.83 -11.97 -10.42
CA ARG A 99 17.04 -11.44 -9.07
C ARG A 99 16.40 -10.07 -8.91
N VAL A 100 15.91 -9.80 -7.70
CA VAL A 100 15.29 -8.52 -7.33
C VAL A 100 15.79 -8.06 -5.97
N LEU A 101 16.16 -6.77 -5.85
CA LEU A 101 16.40 -6.15 -4.55
C LEU A 101 15.05 -5.75 -3.95
N LEU A 102 14.66 -6.45 -2.87
CA LEU A 102 13.35 -6.30 -2.26
C LEU A 102 13.47 -5.76 -0.84
N ASP A 103 12.77 -4.69 -0.57
CA ASP A 103 12.54 -4.19 0.79
C ASP A 103 12.01 -5.32 1.70
N ARG A 104 12.71 -5.58 2.80
CA ARG A 104 12.29 -6.60 3.77
C ARG A 104 10.99 -6.22 4.49
N GLY A 105 10.67 -4.94 4.55
CA GLY A 105 9.45 -4.39 5.12
C GLY A 105 8.29 -4.21 4.14
N CYS A 106 8.35 -4.84 2.95
CA CYS A 106 7.29 -4.72 1.96
C CYS A 106 6.04 -5.53 2.32
N HIS A 107 4.91 -5.15 1.72
CA HIS A 107 3.64 -5.84 1.86
C HIS A 107 3.71 -7.27 1.27
N ARG A 108 2.87 -8.18 1.80
CA ARG A 108 2.79 -9.58 1.37
C ARG A 108 2.60 -9.78 -0.15
N SER A 109 2.04 -8.81 -0.86
CA SER A 109 1.88 -8.88 -2.32
C SER A 109 3.20 -9.00 -3.06
N ALA A 110 4.28 -8.36 -2.57
CA ALA A 110 5.60 -8.48 -3.16
C ALA A 110 6.18 -9.89 -2.96
N PHE A 111 6.00 -10.50 -1.79
CA PHE A 111 6.40 -11.89 -1.56
C PHE A 111 5.58 -12.88 -2.41
N ASN A 112 4.30 -12.61 -2.63
CA ASN A 112 3.49 -13.40 -3.56
C ASN A 112 4.03 -13.31 -4.99
N ALA A 113 4.45 -12.11 -5.43
CA ALA A 113 5.08 -11.92 -6.73
C ALA A 113 6.39 -12.73 -6.88
N LEU A 114 7.21 -12.80 -5.81
CA LEU A 114 8.42 -13.64 -5.82
C LEU A 114 8.08 -15.09 -6.16
N ALA A 115 7.04 -15.64 -5.56
CA ALA A 115 6.64 -17.02 -5.80
C ALA A 115 6.01 -17.21 -7.18
N LEU A 116 5.14 -16.27 -7.62
CA LEU A 116 4.44 -16.39 -8.91
C LEU A 116 5.39 -16.25 -10.11
N LEU A 117 6.38 -15.35 -10.00
CA LEU A 117 7.35 -15.07 -11.07
C LEU A 117 8.66 -15.84 -10.92
N ASP A 118 8.77 -16.68 -9.89
CA ASP A 118 9.99 -17.43 -9.53
C ASP A 118 11.22 -16.53 -9.34
N LEU A 119 11.03 -15.37 -8.71
CA LEU A 119 12.10 -14.41 -8.49
C LEU A 119 13.01 -14.82 -7.34
N ASP A 120 14.31 -14.52 -7.49
CA ASP A 120 15.32 -14.71 -6.44
C ASP A 120 15.54 -13.39 -5.67
N PRO A 121 14.99 -13.24 -4.45
CA PRO A 121 15.10 -11.99 -3.70
C PRO A 121 16.47 -11.84 -3.04
N VAL A 122 17.01 -10.63 -3.15
CA VAL A 122 17.99 -10.09 -2.22
C VAL A 122 17.24 -9.15 -1.30
N TYR A 123 17.06 -9.55 -0.04
CA TYR A 123 16.32 -8.72 0.91
C TYR A 123 17.17 -7.56 1.41
N LEU A 124 16.59 -6.37 1.35
CA LEU A 124 17.16 -5.14 1.88
C LEU A 124 16.55 -4.88 3.27
N PRO A 125 17.32 -5.06 4.36
CA PRO A 125 16.81 -4.79 5.70
C PRO A 125 16.59 -3.28 5.88
N ARG A 126 15.47 -2.92 6.51
CA ARG A 126 15.18 -1.53 6.83
C ARG A 126 16.03 -1.04 8.00
N PRO A 127 16.43 0.24 8.00
CA PRO A 127 16.96 0.87 9.20
C PRO A 127 16.00 0.67 10.38
N TRP A 128 16.54 0.33 11.55
CA TRP A 128 15.77 0.22 12.77
C TRP A 128 15.95 1.48 13.62
N LEU A 129 14.86 2.16 13.89
CA LEU A 129 14.82 3.34 14.76
C LEU A 129 14.60 2.85 16.19
N ALA A 130 15.70 2.59 16.91
CA ALA A 130 15.64 1.93 18.22
C ALA A 130 14.88 2.74 19.28
N GLU A 131 14.99 4.08 19.25
CA GLU A 131 14.26 4.96 20.16
C GLU A 131 12.76 5.01 19.88
N GLU A 132 12.39 4.70 18.63
CA GLU A 132 11.01 4.73 18.16
C GLU A 132 10.39 3.33 18.06
N ASN A 133 11.15 2.25 18.23
CA ASN A 133 10.73 0.86 17.98
C ASN A 133 10.04 0.66 16.62
N LEU A 134 10.51 1.36 15.60
CA LEU A 134 9.92 1.34 14.25
C LEU A 134 10.98 1.14 13.16
N VAL A 135 10.53 0.64 12.02
CA VAL A 135 11.34 0.64 10.81
C VAL A 135 11.41 2.03 10.20
N GLY A 136 12.61 2.48 9.86
CA GLY A 136 12.89 3.78 9.29
C GLY A 136 12.80 3.82 7.76
N PRO A 137 13.00 5.01 7.18
CA PRO A 137 13.10 5.19 5.74
C PRO A 137 14.43 4.67 5.20
N PHE A 138 14.48 4.37 3.90
CA PHE A 138 15.74 4.15 3.19
C PHE A 138 16.36 5.46 2.73
N GLY A 139 17.68 5.53 2.80
CA GLY A 139 18.51 6.45 2.01
C GLY A 139 19.16 5.74 0.82
N PRO A 140 19.84 6.48 -0.06
CA PRO A 140 20.54 5.92 -1.22
C PRO A 140 21.70 4.98 -0.84
N GLU A 141 22.32 5.15 0.33
CA GLU A 141 23.52 4.41 0.77
C GLU A 141 23.23 2.92 0.95
N GLN A 142 22.07 2.57 1.52
CA GLN A 142 21.68 1.17 1.73
C GLN A 142 21.48 0.48 0.40
N VAL A 143 20.82 1.16 -0.55
CA VAL A 143 20.56 0.63 -1.89
C VAL A 143 21.87 0.50 -2.67
N GLU A 144 22.74 1.51 -2.62
CA GLU A 144 24.04 1.47 -3.27
C GLU A 144 24.91 0.33 -2.75
N ALA A 145 24.96 0.14 -1.44
CA ALA A 145 25.73 -0.94 -0.82
C ALA A 145 25.20 -2.33 -1.23
N ALA A 146 23.90 -2.49 -1.36
CA ALA A 146 23.29 -3.73 -1.82
C ALA A 146 23.59 -4.02 -3.29
N LEU A 147 23.46 -3.02 -4.18
CA LEU A 147 23.76 -3.16 -5.60
C LEU A 147 25.25 -3.37 -5.88
N LYS A 148 26.15 -2.85 -5.05
CA LYS A 148 27.60 -3.17 -5.13
C LYS A 148 27.88 -4.64 -4.89
N LYS A 149 27.14 -5.29 -3.98
CA LYS A 149 27.28 -6.72 -3.65
C LYS A 149 26.58 -7.63 -4.67
N ALA A 150 25.57 -7.12 -5.37
CA ALA A 150 24.75 -7.85 -6.31
C ALA A 150 24.53 -7.02 -7.60
N PRO A 151 25.56 -6.86 -8.44
CA PRO A 151 25.54 -5.97 -9.61
C PRO A 151 24.66 -6.46 -10.77
N ASP A 152 24.24 -7.70 -10.73
CA ASP A 152 23.33 -8.34 -11.67
C ASP A 152 21.85 -7.97 -11.45
N ILE A 153 21.51 -7.38 -10.31
CA ILE A 153 20.15 -6.90 -10.01
C ILE A 153 19.79 -5.74 -10.93
N LYS A 154 18.62 -5.86 -11.59
CA LYS A 154 18.07 -4.86 -12.51
C LYS A 154 16.74 -4.27 -12.06
N THR A 155 16.20 -4.74 -10.94
CA THR A 155 14.95 -4.21 -10.36
C THR A 155 15.07 -4.10 -8.85
N ILE A 156 14.61 -2.97 -8.35
CA ILE A 156 14.52 -2.64 -6.92
C ILE A 156 13.05 -2.40 -6.63
N CYS A 157 12.53 -3.01 -5.55
CA CYS A 157 11.17 -2.74 -5.09
C CYS A 157 11.20 -2.35 -3.61
N ILE A 158 10.77 -1.14 -3.29
CA ILE A 158 10.72 -0.61 -1.92
C ILE A 158 9.37 0.02 -1.62
N THR A 159 9.02 0.06 -0.32
CA THR A 159 7.79 0.68 0.17
C THR A 159 8.08 2.07 0.72
N SER A 160 7.39 3.09 0.23
CA SER A 160 7.43 4.47 0.74
C SER A 160 6.14 5.20 0.39
N PRO A 161 5.42 5.79 1.38
CA PRO A 161 5.70 5.80 2.83
C PRO A 161 5.65 4.43 3.49
N THR A 162 6.31 4.30 4.67
CA THR A 162 6.03 3.16 5.56
C THR A 162 4.61 3.26 6.14
N TYR A 163 4.14 2.20 6.76
CA TYR A 163 2.81 2.21 7.40
C TYR A 163 2.67 3.31 8.47
N ALA A 164 3.71 3.50 9.27
CA ALA A 164 3.75 4.54 10.29
C ALA A 164 3.89 5.97 9.72
N GLY A 165 4.37 6.14 8.47
CA GLY A 165 4.46 7.41 7.79
C GLY A 165 5.86 7.86 7.36
N ALA A 166 6.93 7.08 7.60
CA ALA A 166 8.29 7.46 7.19
C ALA A 166 8.44 7.48 5.67
N LEU A 167 9.04 8.53 5.14
CA LEU A 167 9.29 8.77 3.71
C LEU A 167 10.75 8.48 3.37
N SER A 168 11.01 7.54 2.47
CA SER A 168 12.34 7.28 1.90
C SER A 168 12.71 8.33 0.86
N ASP A 169 14.00 8.58 0.70
CA ASP A 169 14.52 9.50 -0.33
C ASP A 169 14.50 8.83 -1.71
N ILE A 170 13.28 8.70 -2.28
CA ILE A 170 13.07 8.05 -3.57
C ILE A 170 13.85 8.72 -4.71
N PRO A 171 13.93 10.07 -4.81
CA PRO A 171 14.72 10.72 -5.84
C PRO A 171 16.20 10.32 -5.80
N ALA A 172 16.83 10.33 -4.64
CA ALA A 172 18.23 9.94 -4.51
C ALA A 172 18.44 8.42 -4.73
N ILE A 173 17.50 7.58 -4.27
CA ILE A 173 17.51 6.14 -4.53
C ILE A 173 17.39 5.85 -6.04
N ALA A 174 16.52 6.56 -6.75
CA ALA A 174 16.36 6.42 -8.20
C ALA A 174 17.66 6.75 -8.95
N GLN A 175 18.36 7.82 -8.55
CA GLN A 175 19.67 8.16 -9.13
C GLN A 175 20.69 7.03 -8.96
N VAL A 176 20.77 6.45 -7.78
CA VAL A 176 21.65 5.29 -7.51
C VAL A 176 21.25 4.07 -8.33
N ALA A 177 19.96 3.78 -8.44
CA ALA A 177 19.42 2.68 -9.23
C ALA A 177 19.79 2.83 -10.72
N HIS A 178 19.50 4.01 -11.29
CA HIS A 178 19.76 4.30 -12.70
C HIS A 178 21.24 4.31 -13.04
N ALA A 179 22.11 4.82 -12.15
CA ALA A 179 23.57 4.75 -12.34
C ALA A 179 24.09 3.30 -12.42
N ARG A 180 23.33 2.32 -11.94
CA ARG A 180 23.62 0.88 -12.01
C ARG A 180 22.83 0.15 -13.09
N GLY A 181 22.05 0.87 -13.89
CA GLY A 181 21.16 0.32 -14.91
C GLY A 181 20.05 -0.56 -14.33
N ALA A 182 19.59 -0.23 -13.11
CA ALA A 182 18.46 -0.86 -12.45
C ALA A 182 17.25 0.07 -12.47
N ARG A 183 16.05 -0.50 -12.47
CA ARG A 183 14.77 0.20 -12.36
C ARG A 183 14.25 0.20 -10.93
N LEU A 184 13.54 1.25 -10.55
CA LEU A 184 12.95 1.43 -9.22
C LEU A 184 11.42 1.36 -9.30
N LEU A 185 10.84 0.33 -8.68
CA LEU A 185 9.41 0.23 -8.38
C LEU A 185 9.17 0.65 -6.92
N VAL A 186 8.26 1.58 -6.70
CA VAL A 186 7.86 2.02 -5.36
C VAL A 186 6.45 1.52 -5.04
N ASP A 187 6.32 0.75 -3.97
CA ASP A 187 5.03 0.51 -3.33
C ASP A 187 4.68 1.74 -2.48
N GLY A 188 3.98 2.67 -3.10
CA GLY A 188 3.46 3.92 -2.52
C GLY A 188 2.04 3.80 -2.00
N ALA A 189 1.59 2.60 -1.60
CA ALA A 189 0.19 2.33 -1.24
C ALA A 189 -0.38 3.33 -0.20
N HIS A 190 0.45 3.89 0.66
CA HIS A 190 0.06 4.88 1.68
C HIS A 190 0.32 6.35 1.27
N GLY A 191 0.76 6.61 0.03
CA GLY A 191 1.23 7.92 -0.42
C GLY A 191 0.40 8.59 -1.52
N ALA A 192 -0.81 8.10 -1.82
CA ALA A 192 -1.61 8.62 -2.94
C ALA A 192 -1.97 10.12 -2.80
N HIS A 193 -2.01 10.65 -1.60
CA HIS A 193 -2.35 12.06 -1.30
C HIS A 193 -1.17 13.01 -1.39
N LEU A 194 0.07 12.52 -1.33
CA LEU A 194 1.27 13.37 -1.21
C LEU A 194 1.41 14.40 -2.34
N PRO A 195 1.15 14.08 -3.64
CA PRO A 195 1.20 15.07 -4.70
C PRO A 195 0.20 16.23 -4.51
N PHE A 196 -0.96 15.99 -3.89
CA PHE A 196 -1.94 17.05 -3.61
C PHE A 196 -1.51 17.98 -2.47
N LEU A 197 -0.56 17.54 -1.63
CA LEU A 197 0.12 18.35 -0.62
C LEU A 197 1.39 19.03 -1.18
N GLY A 198 1.67 18.88 -2.49
CA GLY A 198 2.86 19.43 -3.13
C GLY A 198 4.15 18.69 -2.81
N ILE A 199 4.05 17.43 -2.37
CA ILE A 199 5.21 16.59 -2.03
C ILE A 199 5.47 15.63 -3.19
N ASP A 200 6.53 15.91 -3.96
CA ASP A 200 6.99 15.05 -5.06
C ASP A 200 7.95 13.96 -4.54
N THR A 201 7.39 13.06 -3.74
CA THR A 201 8.19 11.96 -3.15
C THR A 201 8.51 10.83 -4.12
N PHE A 202 7.88 10.79 -5.30
CA PHE A 202 8.03 9.69 -6.26
C PHE A 202 8.89 10.06 -7.47
N ALA A 203 9.50 11.24 -7.46
CA ALA A 203 10.34 11.71 -8.56
C ALA A 203 11.47 10.72 -8.87
N GLY A 204 11.67 10.44 -10.16
CA GLY A 204 12.70 9.52 -10.64
C GLY A 204 12.34 8.02 -10.57
N ALA A 205 11.29 7.61 -9.88
CA ALA A 205 10.86 6.21 -9.92
C ALA A 205 10.40 5.78 -11.34
N ASP A 206 10.68 4.54 -11.73
CA ASP A 206 10.23 3.97 -13.01
C ASP A 206 8.80 3.46 -12.93
N GLY A 207 8.37 3.04 -11.73
CA GLY A 207 7.01 2.65 -11.44
C GLY A 207 6.60 2.98 -10.01
N VAL A 208 5.34 3.37 -9.83
CA VAL A 208 4.74 3.65 -8.52
C VAL A 208 3.35 3.05 -8.44
N VAL A 209 3.08 2.34 -7.36
CA VAL A 209 1.74 1.81 -7.06
C VAL A 209 1.17 2.58 -5.88
N VAL A 210 -0.04 3.11 -6.00
CA VAL A 210 -0.72 3.76 -4.87
C VAL A 210 -2.11 3.17 -4.65
N SER A 211 -2.51 3.04 -3.38
CA SER A 211 -3.90 2.70 -3.02
C SER A 211 -4.70 4.00 -2.87
N ALA A 212 -5.55 4.29 -3.85
CA ALA A 212 -6.37 5.49 -3.79
C ALA A 212 -7.31 5.47 -2.56
N HIS A 213 -7.96 4.33 -2.32
CA HIS A 213 -8.94 4.16 -1.24
C HIS A 213 -8.38 4.32 0.19
N LYS A 214 -7.04 4.28 0.38
CA LYS A 214 -6.45 4.43 1.73
C LYS A 214 -6.38 5.88 2.18
N THR A 215 -6.18 6.79 1.24
CA THR A 215 -5.93 8.20 1.58
C THR A 215 -6.72 9.19 0.72
N LEU A 216 -7.38 8.75 -0.35
CA LEU A 216 -8.20 9.60 -1.21
C LEU A 216 -9.68 9.24 -1.08
N PRO A 217 -10.61 10.16 -1.40
CA PRO A 217 -12.06 9.90 -1.36
C PRO A 217 -12.50 9.03 -2.54
N ALA A 218 -11.94 7.84 -2.64
CA ALA A 218 -12.24 6.84 -3.67
C ALA A 218 -12.75 5.56 -3.02
N MET A 219 -13.53 4.78 -3.78
CA MET A 219 -14.13 3.54 -3.28
C MET A 219 -13.06 2.51 -2.89
N GLY A 220 -13.37 1.70 -1.88
CA GLY A 220 -12.52 0.60 -1.42
C GLY A 220 -12.04 -0.27 -2.58
N GLN A 221 -10.81 -0.81 -2.48
CA GLN A 221 -10.15 -1.63 -3.51
C GLN A 221 -9.56 -0.85 -4.71
N SER A 222 -9.86 0.45 -4.86
CA SER A 222 -9.31 1.26 -5.94
C SER A 222 -7.82 1.57 -5.73
N ALA A 223 -7.03 1.46 -6.80
CA ALA A 223 -5.61 1.76 -6.81
C ALA A 223 -5.16 2.23 -8.19
N LEU A 224 -3.93 2.74 -8.26
CA LEU A 224 -3.33 3.25 -9.48
C LEU A 224 -1.89 2.72 -9.61
N LEU A 225 -1.50 2.35 -10.83
CA LEU A 225 -0.11 2.07 -11.19
C LEU A 225 0.35 3.14 -12.18
N PHE A 226 1.40 3.84 -11.81
CA PHE A 226 2.08 4.82 -12.68
C PHE A 226 3.36 4.21 -13.23
N THR A 227 3.68 4.49 -14.48
CA THR A 227 4.91 4.00 -15.13
C THR A 227 5.57 5.09 -15.97
N ARG A 228 6.90 4.99 -16.09
CA ARG A 228 7.74 5.86 -16.89
C ARG A 228 8.58 5.02 -17.85
N GLY A 229 8.64 5.43 -19.12
CA GLY A 229 9.44 4.74 -20.13
C GLY A 229 8.99 3.29 -20.39
N VAL A 230 7.70 2.99 -20.21
CA VAL A 230 7.09 1.68 -20.48
C VAL A 230 5.96 1.86 -21.46
N ASP A 231 5.87 1.01 -22.47
CA ASP A 231 4.77 0.99 -23.43
C ASP A 231 3.44 0.79 -22.70
N PRO A 232 2.46 1.73 -22.84
CA PRO A 232 1.15 1.61 -22.21
C PRO A 232 0.40 0.32 -22.56
N GLU A 233 0.56 -0.19 -23.76
CA GLU A 233 -0.05 -1.45 -24.19
C GLU A 233 0.52 -2.63 -23.40
N LEU A 234 1.82 -2.63 -23.16
CA LEU A 234 2.45 -3.64 -22.31
C LEU A 234 1.93 -3.55 -20.86
N VAL A 235 1.72 -2.32 -20.34
CA VAL A 235 1.16 -2.14 -18.99
C VAL A 235 -0.25 -2.72 -18.89
N ARG A 236 -1.14 -2.40 -19.85
CA ARG A 236 -2.51 -2.97 -19.91
C ARG A 236 -2.49 -4.49 -19.95
N ARG A 237 -1.67 -5.06 -20.83
CA ARG A 237 -1.52 -6.52 -20.98
C ARG A 237 -1.01 -7.20 -19.71
N ARG A 238 -0.10 -6.56 -18.96
CA ARG A 238 0.38 -7.12 -17.68
C ARG A 238 -0.63 -6.95 -16.56
N ALA A 239 -1.33 -5.82 -16.52
CA ALA A 239 -2.40 -5.59 -15.54
C ALA A 239 -3.55 -6.58 -15.72
N SER A 240 -3.93 -6.90 -16.96
CA SER A 240 -5.02 -7.84 -17.26
C SER A 240 -4.75 -9.27 -16.78
N LEU A 241 -3.48 -9.66 -16.53
CA LEU A 241 -3.16 -10.98 -15.97
C LEU A 241 -3.67 -11.16 -14.52
N TYR A 242 -3.86 -10.06 -13.81
CA TYR A 242 -4.22 -10.04 -12.39
C TYR A 242 -5.59 -9.41 -12.13
N GLY A 243 -6.17 -8.75 -13.11
CA GLY A 243 -7.44 -8.06 -13.01
C GLY A 243 -8.61 -8.88 -13.53
N SER A 244 -9.82 -8.50 -13.10
CA SER A 244 -11.05 -9.03 -13.66
C SER A 244 -11.28 -8.50 -15.08
N SER A 245 -11.76 -9.35 -15.97
CA SER A 245 -12.25 -8.92 -17.30
C SER A 245 -13.55 -8.11 -17.23
N SER A 246 -14.19 -8.04 -16.05
CA SER A 246 -15.39 -7.25 -15.79
C SER A 246 -15.13 -6.33 -14.59
N PRO A 247 -14.29 -5.27 -14.77
CA PRO A 247 -13.92 -4.38 -13.68
C PRO A 247 -15.10 -3.52 -13.24
N SER A 248 -15.09 -3.09 -11.97
CA SER A 248 -16.15 -2.23 -11.42
C SER A 248 -16.08 -0.80 -11.98
N TYR A 249 -17.02 -0.43 -12.83
CA TYR A 249 -17.11 0.92 -13.39
C TYR A 249 -17.42 1.98 -12.33
N PRO A 250 -18.31 1.78 -11.34
CA PRO A 250 -18.50 2.74 -10.25
C PRO A 250 -17.22 3.01 -9.46
N MET A 251 -16.41 1.98 -9.18
CA MET A 251 -15.12 2.14 -8.51
C MET A 251 -14.16 3.00 -9.34
N MET A 252 -14.04 2.73 -10.64
CA MET A 252 -13.15 3.49 -11.53
C MET A 252 -13.63 4.93 -11.72
N ALA A 253 -14.95 5.15 -11.78
CA ALA A 253 -15.52 6.50 -11.79
C ALA A 253 -15.23 7.27 -10.50
N SER A 254 -15.17 6.57 -9.35
CA SER A 254 -14.77 7.21 -8.09
C SER A 254 -13.32 7.72 -8.11
N LEU A 255 -12.41 7.03 -8.81
CA LEU A 255 -11.04 7.51 -9.03
C LEU A 255 -11.03 8.81 -9.84
N ASP A 256 -11.78 8.84 -10.93
CA ASP A 256 -11.84 10.00 -11.80
C ASP A 256 -12.44 11.23 -11.09
N ALA A 257 -13.54 11.03 -10.35
CA ALA A 257 -14.17 12.07 -9.55
C ALA A 257 -13.27 12.54 -8.38
N ALA A 258 -12.58 11.63 -7.71
CA ALA A 258 -11.68 11.97 -6.60
C ALA A 258 -10.53 12.86 -7.05
N ARG A 259 -9.92 12.58 -8.22
CA ARG A 259 -8.85 13.40 -8.77
C ARG A 259 -9.33 14.84 -9.02
N ASP A 260 -10.47 14.98 -9.68
CA ASP A 260 -11.02 16.29 -10.02
C ASP A 260 -11.33 17.12 -8.77
N TRP A 261 -11.96 16.51 -7.77
CA TRP A 261 -12.25 17.16 -6.50
C TRP A 261 -10.98 17.57 -5.75
N LEU A 262 -9.93 16.70 -5.74
CA LEU A 262 -8.67 16.97 -5.05
C LEU A 262 -7.83 18.08 -5.72
N LEU A 263 -7.99 18.28 -7.03
CA LEU A 263 -7.36 19.40 -7.74
C LEU A 263 -8.12 20.74 -7.52
N GLY A 264 -9.32 20.67 -6.97
CA GLY A 264 -10.14 21.81 -6.61
C GLY A 264 -10.25 22.01 -5.08
N PRO A 265 -11.44 21.91 -4.51
CA PRO A 265 -11.68 22.18 -3.07
C PRO A 265 -10.93 21.18 -2.17
N GLY A 266 -10.74 19.94 -2.59
CA GLY A 266 -10.10 18.91 -1.78
C GLY A 266 -8.65 19.18 -1.42
N LYS A 267 -7.93 19.99 -2.22
CA LYS A 267 -6.57 20.42 -1.88
C LYS A 267 -6.55 21.22 -0.58
N GLN A 268 -7.47 22.19 -0.44
CA GLN A 268 -7.55 23.02 0.76
C GLN A 268 -7.91 22.20 2.01
N GLU A 269 -8.76 21.18 1.83
CA GLU A 269 -9.13 20.26 2.90
C GLU A 269 -7.94 19.38 3.33
N TYR A 270 -7.10 18.91 2.41
CA TYR A 270 -5.86 18.23 2.77
C TYR A 270 -4.87 19.14 3.50
N ASP A 271 -4.69 20.37 3.01
CA ASP A 271 -3.83 21.37 3.68
C ASP A 271 -4.33 21.65 5.11
N ARG A 272 -5.65 21.67 5.31
CA ARG A 272 -6.28 21.82 6.64
C ARG A 272 -5.96 20.61 7.53
N ALA A 273 -6.23 19.39 7.05
CA ALA A 273 -5.96 18.16 7.79
C ALA A 273 -4.47 18.05 8.19
N ALA A 274 -3.55 18.33 7.27
CA ALA A 274 -2.12 18.32 7.54
C ALA A 274 -1.70 19.33 8.63
N ARG A 275 -2.28 20.54 8.62
CA ARG A 275 -2.04 21.53 9.68
C ARG A 275 -2.56 21.07 11.05
N ARG A 276 -3.73 20.42 11.10
CA ARG A 276 -4.27 19.83 12.34
C ARG A 276 -3.37 18.73 12.86
N VAL A 277 -2.94 17.80 12.01
CA VAL A 277 -1.99 16.73 12.36
C VAL A 277 -0.67 17.31 12.90
N ALA A 278 -0.12 18.34 12.26
CA ALA A 278 1.08 19.02 12.75
C ALA A 278 0.86 19.66 14.14
N GLY A 279 -0.34 20.18 14.43
CA GLY A 279 -0.73 20.66 15.76
C GLY A 279 -0.73 19.54 16.81
N LEU A 280 -1.37 18.41 16.48
CA LEU A 280 -1.44 17.23 17.36
C LEU A 280 -0.05 16.63 17.64
N ARG A 281 0.82 16.55 16.64
CA ARG A 281 2.21 16.07 16.83
C ARG A 281 3.01 16.93 17.80
N ARG A 282 2.86 18.25 17.76
CA ARG A 282 3.53 19.16 18.71
C ARG A 282 3.01 19.04 20.13
N ARG A 283 1.74 18.68 20.28
CA ARG A 283 1.08 18.59 21.58
C ARG A 283 1.28 17.25 22.27
N PHE A 284 1.26 16.15 21.51
CA PHE A 284 1.28 14.79 22.04
C PHE A 284 2.56 14.04 21.63
N PRO A 285 3.09 13.13 22.49
CA PRO A 285 4.23 12.30 22.14
C PRO A 285 3.99 11.54 20.83
N SER A 286 4.71 11.90 19.78
CA SER A 286 4.50 11.37 18.42
C SER A 286 5.82 11.08 17.74
N VAL A 287 5.76 10.28 16.67
CA VAL A 287 6.90 10.01 15.79
C VAL A 287 6.89 11.01 14.63
N GLY A 288 8.06 11.34 14.06
CA GLY A 288 8.17 12.03 12.78
C GLY A 288 8.73 13.45 12.82
N ASP A 289 9.09 14.00 14.00
CA ASP A 289 9.60 15.37 14.09
C ASP A 289 11.01 15.56 13.51
N GLN A 290 11.81 14.50 13.46
CA GLN A 290 13.22 14.55 13.04
C GLN A 290 13.50 13.79 11.73
N LEU A 291 12.46 13.25 11.08
CA LEU A 291 12.56 12.45 9.88
C LEU A 291 11.59 12.95 8.81
N PRO A 292 11.87 12.74 7.51
CA PRO A 292 10.86 12.92 6.48
C PRO A 292 9.64 12.04 6.78
N TRP A 293 8.50 12.69 7.01
CA TRP A 293 7.28 12.02 7.47
C TRP A 293 6.05 12.52 6.71
N ASP A 294 5.11 11.62 6.47
CA ASP A 294 3.82 11.94 5.88
C ASP A 294 3.06 12.96 6.75
N PRO A 295 2.77 14.17 6.23
CA PRO A 295 2.13 15.23 7.01
C PRO A 295 0.70 14.92 7.44
N ALA A 296 0.02 13.98 6.78
CA ALA A 296 -1.33 13.54 7.10
C ALA A 296 -1.36 12.27 7.98
N ARG A 297 -0.17 11.76 8.42
CA ARG A 297 -0.04 10.59 9.28
C ARG A 297 0.25 11.02 10.71
N LEU A 298 -0.61 10.65 11.65
CA LEU A 298 -0.35 10.82 13.07
C LEU A 298 -0.01 9.45 13.69
N THR A 299 1.20 9.32 14.22
CA THR A 299 1.67 8.12 14.93
C THR A 299 2.02 8.52 16.35
N VAL A 300 1.14 8.20 17.29
CA VAL A 300 1.26 8.56 18.71
C VAL A 300 2.01 7.47 19.45
N LYS A 301 2.96 7.86 20.32
CA LYS A 301 3.69 6.94 21.21
C LYS A 301 2.89 6.69 22.47
N VAL A 302 2.67 5.42 22.79
CA VAL A 302 1.84 5.00 23.93
C VAL A 302 2.52 3.87 24.72
N LYS A 303 2.18 3.73 25.98
CA LYS A 303 2.73 2.67 26.86
C LYS A 303 2.23 1.28 26.49
N ASN A 304 1.01 1.19 25.95
CA ASN A 304 0.36 -0.06 25.54
C ASN A 304 -0.66 0.22 24.43
N GLY A 305 -0.27 -0.05 23.17
CA GLY A 305 -1.11 0.25 22.00
C GLY A 305 -2.48 -0.43 22.02
N PRO A 306 -2.57 -1.76 22.23
CA PRO A 306 -3.87 -2.44 22.29
C PRO A 306 -4.81 -1.91 23.40
N ALA A 307 -4.29 -1.52 24.56
CA ALA A 307 -5.10 -0.94 25.62
C ALA A 307 -5.56 0.47 25.27
N PHE A 308 -4.67 1.27 24.68
CA PHE A 308 -4.97 2.62 24.25
C PHE A 308 -6.01 2.65 23.12
N ALA A 309 -5.87 1.76 22.12
CA ALA A 309 -6.84 1.64 21.02
C ALA A 309 -8.24 1.27 21.54
N ARG A 310 -8.35 0.28 22.45
CA ARG A 310 -9.64 -0.05 23.08
C ARG A 310 -10.26 1.12 23.87
N ALA A 311 -9.43 1.93 24.52
CA ALA A 311 -9.95 3.12 25.21
C ALA A 311 -10.51 4.15 24.21
N LEU A 312 -9.83 4.36 23.08
CA LEU A 312 -10.34 5.21 21.99
C LEU A 312 -11.63 4.67 21.37
N GLU A 313 -11.73 3.37 21.13
CA GLU A 313 -12.94 2.70 20.64
C GLU A 313 -14.12 2.93 21.59
N GLY A 314 -13.89 2.86 22.91
CA GLY A 314 -14.88 3.19 23.92
C GLY A 314 -15.37 4.66 23.87
N MET A 315 -14.59 5.57 23.26
CA MET A 315 -14.94 6.95 22.97
C MET A 315 -15.49 7.16 21.56
N GLY A 316 -15.66 6.06 20.78
CA GLY A 316 -16.15 6.09 19.41
C GLY A 316 -15.11 6.57 18.40
N ILE A 317 -13.82 6.38 18.67
CA ILE A 317 -12.69 6.71 17.79
C ILE A 317 -11.97 5.40 17.41
N TYR A 318 -11.89 5.13 16.13
CA TYR A 318 -11.28 3.92 15.59
C TYR A 318 -9.97 4.28 14.87
N PRO A 319 -8.80 3.96 15.46
CA PRO A 319 -7.51 4.17 14.81
C PRO A 319 -7.31 3.22 13.64
N GLU A 320 -6.37 3.54 12.76
CA GLU A 320 -6.02 2.66 11.63
C GLU A 320 -5.32 1.38 12.10
N MET A 321 -4.40 1.52 13.05
CA MET A 321 -3.68 0.38 13.60
C MET A 321 -3.06 0.72 14.96
N GLU A 322 -2.75 -0.30 15.73
CA GLU A 322 -1.88 -0.23 16.91
C GLU A 322 -0.81 -1.33 16.85
N ASP A 323 0.31 -1.07 17.50
CA ASP A 323 1.30 -2.08 17.88
C ASP A 323 1.59 -1.98 19.38
N GLY A 324 2.65 -2.61 19.87
CA GLY A 324 2.98 -2.58 21.31
C GLY A 324 3.18 -1.17 21.90
N GLY A 325 3.64 -0.22 21.09
CA GLY A 325 4.05 1.13 21.54
C GLY A 325 3.45 2.29 20.75
N HIS A 326 2.65 2.02 19.73
CA HIS A 326 2.11 3.07 18.85
C HIS A 326 0.64 2.87 18.57
N VAL A 327 -0.02 4.00 18.29
CA VAL A 327 -1.34 4.04 17.65
C VAL A 327 -1.25 4.99 16.45
N VAL A 328 -1.66 4.50 15.29
CA VAL A 328 -1.55 5.20 14.00
C VAL A 328 -2.91 5.67 13.53
N PHE A 329 -2.99 6.92 13.10
CA PHE A 329 -4.17 7.52 12.48
C PHE A 329 -3.82 7.97 11.06
N ILE A 330 -4.70 7.67 10.12
CA ILE A 330 -4.67 8.19 8.77
C ILE A 330 -5.65 9.36 8.71
N CYS A 331 -5.11 10.57 8.56
CA CYS A 331 -5.95 11.74 8.35
C CYS A 331 -6.05 12.07 6.86
N SER A 332 -7.20 12.56 6.45
CA SER A 332 -7.52 12.79 5.05
C SER A 332 -8.26 14.12 4.83
N ALA A 333 -8.46 14.48 3.58
CA ALA A 333 -9.26 15.65 3.21
C ALA A 333 -10.74 15.54 3.61
N GLN A 334 -11.21 14.34 4.00
CA GLN A 334 -12.61 14.10 4.38
C GLN A 334 -12.85 14.18 5.89
N ASP A 335 -11.79 14.34 6.71
CA ASP A 335 -11.95 14.47 8.14
C ASP A 335 -12.56 15.84 8.48
N ARG A 336 -13.66 15.82 9.23
CA ARG A 336 -14.33 17.03 9.68
C ARG A 336 -13.62 17.62 10.90
N GLU A 337 -13.76 18.92 11.13
CA GLU A 337 -13.20 19.56 12.34
C GLU A 337 -13.70 18.90 13.61
N GLU A 338 -14.99 18.57 13.67
CA GLU A 338 -15.59 17.93 14.85
C GLU A 338 -14.95 16.57 15.15
N ASP A 339 -14.55 15.80 14.12
CA ASP A 339 -13.89 14.51 14.31
C ASP A 339 -12.44 14.71 14.80
N LEU A 340 -11.73 15.71 14.28
CA LEU A 340 -10.38 16.07 14.72
C LEU A 340 -10.39 16.66 16.15
N ASP A 341 -11.39 17.45 16.51
CA ASP A 341 -11.57 17.98 17.88
C ASP A 341 -11.87 16.84 18.86
N ARG A 342 -12.71 15.87 18.47
CA ARG A 342 -12.96 14.65 19.26
C ARG A 342 -11.69 13.84 19.47
N LEU A 343 -10.88 13.66 18.42
CA LEU A 343 -9.60 12.99 18.52
C LEU A 343 -8.68 13.73 19.51
N GLU A 344 -8.53 15.04 19.37
CA GLU A 344 -7.71 15.85 20.27
C GLU A 344 -8.17 15.74 21.73
N GLY A 345 -9.48 15.80 21.97
CA GLY A 345 -10.08 15.62 23.30
C GLY A 345 -9.81 14.26 23.90
N ALA A 346 -9.92 13.19 23.10
CA ALA A 346 -9.64 11.83 23.55
C ALA A 346 -8.16 11.61 23.84
N LEU A 347 -7.27 12.13 22.99
CA LEU A 347 -5.82 12.08 23.24
C LEU A 347 -5.46 12.83 24.52
N SER A 348 -6.10 13.98 24.80
CA SER A 348 -5.89 14.71 26.05
C SER A 348 -6.37 13.92 27.28
N ALA A 349 -7.51 13.23 27.18
CA ALA A 349 -8.03 12.41 28.26
C ALA A 349 -7.14 11.19 28.55
N LEU A 350 -6.40 10.70 27.56
CA LEU A 350 -5.52 9.54 27.65
C LEU A 350 -4.03 9.93 27.76
N GLU A 351 -3.69 11.20 27.98
CA GLU A 351 -2.31 11.69 27.99
C GLU A 351 -1.43 10.93 28.99
N GLY A 352 -1.99 10.52 30.14
CA GLY A 352 -1.31 9.71 31.15
C GLY A 352 -0.87 8.32 30.66
N GLU A 353 -1.47 7.81 29.59
CA GLU A 353 -1.12 6.51 28.97
C GLU A 353 -0.15 6.67 27.79
N MET A 354 0.24 7.90 27.44
CA MET A 354 1.23 8.17 26.40
C MET A 354 2.65 8.08 26.94
N GLY A 355 3.60 7.92 26.03
CA GLY A 355 5.02 7.90 26.31
C GLY A 355 5.74 6.72 25.63
N PRO A 356 7.07 6.61 25.84
CA PRO A 356 7.86 5.58 25.16
C PRO A 356 7.48 4.18 25.66
N CYS A 357 7.41 3.25 24.72
CA CYS A 357 7.31 1.83 24.97
C CYS A 357 8.71 1.25 25.36
N PRO A 358 8.80 0.16 26.12
CA PRO A 358 10.07 -0.54 26.33
C PRO A 358 10.76 -0.86 25.00
N PRO A 359 12.10 -0.69 24.89
CA PRO A 359 12.80 -0.90 23.64
C PRO A 359 12.67 -2.34 23.15
N LEU A 360 12.42 -2.49 21.86
CA LEU A 360 12.38 -3.77 21.15
C LEU A 360 13.65 -3.95 20.31
N PRO A 361 14.14 -5.19 20.14
CA PRO A 361 15.21 -5.45 19.20
C PRO A 361 14.73 -5.28 17.75
N ALA A 362 15.67 -5.00 16.86
CA ALA A 362 15.38 -5.04 15.42
C ALA A 362 14.85 -6.43 15.02
N PRO A 363 13.91 -6.51 14.05
CA PRO A 363 13.46 -7.79 13.51
C PRO A 363 14.64 -8.64 13.04
N PRO A 364 14.65 -9.96 13.31
CA PRO A 364 15.72 -10.84 12.85
C PRO A 364 15.73 -10.97 11.32
N ALA A 365 16.87 -11.41 10.78
CA ALA A 365 17.03 -11.77 9.38
C ALA A 365 17.15 -13.31 9.28
N PRO A 366 16.05 -14.05 9.04
CA PRO A 366 16.06 -15.50 8.96
C PRO A 366 16.87 -16.02 7.79
N GLU A 367 17.41 -17.26 7.95
CA GLU A 367 18.08 -17.97 6.86
C GLU A 367 17.08 -18.44 5.82
N ARG A 368 17.27 -18.05 4.54
CA ARG A 368 16.50 -18.60 3.44
C ARG A 368 17.11 -19.93 2.97
N VAL A 369 16.33 -20.99 3.00
CA VAL A 369 16.74 -22.36 2.62
C VAL A 369 16.01 -22.91 1.39
N LEU A 370 14.86 -22.33 1.04
CA LEU A 370 14.10 -22.60 -0.19
C LEU A 370 13.82 -21.31 -0.92
N SER A 371 13.54 -21.38 -2.22
CA SER A 371 12.98 -20.23 -2.92
C SER A 371 11.54 -19.95 -2.42
N PRO A 372 11.04 -18.70 -2.49
CA PRO A 372 9.67 -18.40 -2.13
C PRO A 372 8.65 -19.27 -2.90
N ARG A 373 8.92 -19.56 -4.17
CA ARG A 373 8.09 -20.44 -4.99
C ARG A 373 8.09 -21.88 -4.47
N GLN A 374 9.28 -22.45 -4.22
CA GLN A 374 9.39 -23.81 -3.69
C GLN A 374 8.64 -23.96 -2.38
N ALA A 375 8.77 -23.00 -1.47
CA ALA A 375 8.11 -23.05 -0.18
C ALA A 375 6.59 -22.88 -0.26
N LEU A 376 6.11 -21.90 -1.03
CA LEU A 376 4.68 -21.58 -1.11
C LEU A 376 3.87 -22.70 -1.78
N PHE A 377 4.46 -23.45 -2.72
CA PHE A 377 3.80 -24.53 -3.45
C PHE A 377 4.20 -25.94 -2.98
N ALA A 378 5.00 -26.04 -1.91
CA ALA A 378 5.33 -27.32 -1.28
C ALA A 378 4.10 -27.94 -0.58
N PRO A 379 4.09 -29.26 -0.35
CA PRO A 379 3.21 -29.87 0.64
C PRO A 379 3.45 -29.24 2.01
N VAL A 380 2.36 -28.92 2.72
CA VAL A 380 2.42 -28.21 4.01
C VAL A 380 1.87 -29.06 5.14
N GLU A 381 2.31 -28.76 6.35
CA GLU A 381 1.65 -29.10 7.60
C GLU A 381 1.48 -27.85 8.44
N THR A 382 0.54 -27.87 9.36
CA THR A 382 0.21 -26.73 10.23
C THR A 382 0.60 -27.06 11.66
N LEU A 383 1.39 -26.20 12.27
CA LEU A 383 1.90 -26.39 13.64
C LEU A 383 1.67 -25.12 14.48
N PRO A 384 1.54 -25.23 15.80
CA PRO A 384 1.69 -24.08 16.68
C PRO A 384 3.07 -23.44 16.52
N LEU A 385 3.16 -22.11 16.67
CA LEU A 385 4.43 -21.38 16.51
C LEU A 385 5.55 -21.94 17.41
N ALA A 386 5.21 -22.34 18.63
CA ALA A 386 6.16 -22.92 19.59
C ALA A 386 6.83 -24.22 19.08
N ASP A 387 6.15 -24.97 18.21
CA ASP A 387 6.62 -26.25 17.66
C ASP A 387 7.35 -26.09 16.32
N CYS A 388 7.53 -24.84 15.85
CA CYS A 388 8.11 -24.56 14.55
C CYS A 388 9.64 -24.42 14.55
N LEU A 389 10.35 -24.68 15.66
CA LEU A 389 11.80 -24.55 15.70
C LEU A 389 12.49 -25.44 14.64
N GLY A 390 13.31 -24.80 13.79
CA GLY A 390 14.04 -25.47 12.72
C GLY A 390 13.22 -25.73 11.45
N ARG A 391 11.91 -25.51 11.49
CA ARG A 391 11.02 -25.72 10.32
C ARG A 391 11.18 -24.58 9.30
N VAL A 392 10.84 -24.87 8.06
CA VAL A 392 10.84 -23.90 6.96
C VAL A 392 9.42 -23.37 6.76
N ALA A 393 9.26 -22.05 6.79
CA ALA A 393 7.96 -21.44 6.60
C ALA A 393 7.45 -21.67 5.16
N ALA A 394 6.23 -22.18 5.03
CA ALA A 394 5.52 -22.32 3.75
C ALA A 394 4.68 -21.06 3.43
N GLY A 395 4.49 -20.19 4.41
CA GLY A 395 3.77 -18.93 4.30
C GLY A 395 4.51 -17.81 5.03
N GLN A 396 3.89 -16.66 5.09
CA GLN A 396 4.44 -15.51 5.79
C GLN A 396 4.03 -15.55 7.27
N LEU A 397 5.00 -15.37 8.18
CA LEU A 397 4.72 -15.09 9.57
C LEU A 397 4.86 -13.58 9.76
N ALA A 398 3.74 -12.91 9.71
CA ALA A 398 3.64 -11.47 9.78
C ALA A 398 2.70 -11.09 10.94
N PRO A 399 3.22 -10.52 12.03
CA PRO A 399 2.37 -9.90 13.04
C PRO A 399 1.47 -8.87 12.37
N TYR A 400 0.20 -8.88 12.70
CA TYR A 400 -0.75 -7.93 12.16
C TYR A 400 -1.45 -7.21 13.32
N PRO A 401 -1.48 -5.91 13.27
CA PRO A 401 -0.83 -4.97 12.36
C PRO A 401 0.73 -4.93 12.51
N PRO A 402 1.51 -4.41 11.54
CA PRO A 402 1.12 -3.92 10.22
C PRO A 402 1.18 -4.99 9.12
N GLY A 403 1.40 -6.25 9.42
CA GLY A 403 1.45 -7.32 8.43
C GLY A 403 2.78 -7.41 7.66
N ILE A 404 3.87 -6.91 8.24
CA ILE A 404 5.23 -7.05 7.70
C ILE A 404 5.78 -8.42 8.12
N PRO A 405 6.23 -9.27 7.17
CA PRO A 405 6.73 -10.58 7.49
C PRO A 405 8.05 -10.54 8.26
N VAL A 406 8.06 -11.10 9.46
CA VAL A 406 9.28 -11.41 10.22
C VAL A 406 9.97 -12.64 9.60
N VAL A 407 9.17 -13.63 9.20
CA VAL A 407 9.63 -14.80 8.45
C VAL A 407 8.87 -14.88 7.13
N ALA A 408 9.59 -14.96 6.01
CA ALA A 408 9.05 -15.10 4.66
C ALA A 408 8.99 -16.58 4.22
N PRO A 409 8.21 -16.91 3.18
CA PRO A 409 8.21 -18.26 2.61
C PRO A 409 9.62 -18.69 2.19
N GLY A 410 10.01 -19.90 2.61
CA GLY A 410 11.32 -20.47 2.33
C GLY A 410 12.39 -20.15 3.37
N GLU A 411 12.07 -19.34 4.38
CA GLU A 411 12.96 -19.04 5.48
C GLU A 411 12.79 -20.03 6.64
N ARG A 412 13.88 -20.29 7.37
CA ARG A 412 13.92 -21.17 8.52
C ARG A 412 13.50 -20.41 9.78
N ILE A 413 12.61 -21.02 10.56
CA ILE A 413 12.19 -20.49 11.86
C ILE A 413 13.21 -20.95 12.91
N GLY A 414 14.10 -20.08 13.32
CA GLY A 414 15.14 -20.37 14.30
C GLY A 414 14.79 -19.87 15.70
N LYS A 415 15.74 -20.03 16.64
CA LYS A 415 15.60 -19.55 18.02
C LYS A 415 15.43 -18.03 18.10
N LYS A 416 16.10 -17.28 17.22
CA LYS A 416 16.05 -15.80 17.21
C LYS A 416 14.65 -15.33 16.82
N GLU A 417 14.05 -15.95 15.80
CA GLU A 417 12.70 -15.63 15.34
C GLU A 417 11.65 -15.95 16.40
N LEU A 418 11.74 -17.13 17.05
CA LEU A 418 10.83 -17.49 18.13
C LEU A 418 10.97 -16.57 19.35
N SER A 419 12.22 -16.19 19.71
CA SER A 419 12.45 -15.23 20.78
C SER A 419 11.88 -13.85 20.46
N TYR A 420 12.05 -13.38 19.23
CA TYR A 420 11.49 -12.10 18.76
C TYR A 420 9.96 -12.12 18.82
N PHE A 421 9.31 -13.16 18.30
CA PHE A 421 7.86 -13.31 18.38
C PHE A 421 7.33 -13.28 19.81
N ALA A 422 8.04 -13.95 20.73
CA ALA A 422 7.67 -13.91 22.14
C ALA A 422 7.79 -12.50 22.75
N GLN A 423 8.82 -11.73 22.39
CA GLN A 423 9.03 -10.36 22.88
C GLN A 423 7.96 -9.38 22.38
N ILE A 424 7.48 -9.54 21.15
CA ILE A 424 6.41 -8.71 20.60
C ILE A 424 5.01 -9.25 20.91
N GLY A 425 4.90 -10.30 21.73
CA GLY A 425 3.63 -10.91 22.11
C GLY A 425 2.91 -11.64 20.97
N TYR A 426 3.60 -11.94 19.85
CA TYR A 426 3.00 -12.65 18.73
C TYR A 426 2.98 -14.14 18.97
N ASN A 427 1.79 -14.73 18.94
CA ASN A 427 1.59 -16.18 19.02
C ASN A 427 0.56 -16.59 17.96
N SER A 428 0.90 -17.62 17.18
CA SER A 428 0.00 -18.18 16.18
C SER A 428 -0.21 -19.67 16.46
N PRO A 429 -1.45 -20.14 16.61
CA PRO A 429 -1.74 -21.57 16.76
C PRO A 429 -1.60 -22.34 15.45
N ASN A 430 -1.56 -21.64 14.32
CA ASN A 430 -1.62 -22.21 12.97
C ASN A 430 -0.56 -21.59 12.07
N VAL A 431 0.67 -22.15 12.11
CA VAL A 431 1.77 -21.77 11.24
C VAL A 431 1.92 -22.83 10.14
N ALA A 432 1.79 -22.42 8.88
CA ALA A 432 2.06 -23.29 7.75
C ALA A 432 3.58 -23.46 7.55
N VAL A 433 4.06 -24.69 7.64
CA VAL A 433 5.46 -25.05 7.40
C VAL A 433 5.56 -26.10 6.32
N VAL A 434 6.67 -26.09 5.58
CA VAL A 434 6.94 -27.10 4.56
C VAL A 434 7.03 -28.47 5.26
N ARG A 435 6.30 -29.46 4.73
CA ARG A 435 6.36 -30.83 5.23
C ARG A 435 7.75 -31.39 5.03
N GLY A 436 8.34 -31.90 6.09
CA GLY A 436 9.66 -32.54 6.07
C GLY A 436 9.67 -33.91 5.42
#